data_6e1e4e57264c750fa9d2be6402a18c93
#
_entry.id   6e1e4e57264c750fa9d2be6402a18c93
#
_cell.length_a   1.000
_cell.length_b   1.000
_cell.length_c   1.000
_cell.angle_alpha   90.00
_cell.angle_beta   90.00
_cell.angle_gamma   90.00
#
_symmetry.space_group_name_H-M   'P 1'
#
loop_
_entity.id
_entity.type
_entity.pdbx_description
1 polymer ?
#
loop_
_entity_poly.entity_id
_entity_poly.type
_entity_poly.pdbx_seq_one_letter_code
_entity_poly.pdbx_strand_id
1 'polypeptide(L)'
;KGRRLDAVATPRQGLATSDNGRFLRKWWEVAPSNTSRDCSGRPEAKQSGSRWFPIIRGGSYRKWWGDYDEVVNWFDDGREMKEAILSKYTYLSTPDFVIKNQNDYFKPAVSWSKISSSLASFRFAPRGMLFEVAGACLFAEPNELRYIQAFCNCSIAEIDLAFMSPTLNFEVGQIGQLPIIQDEAAEPTVCSLVEESRSISKADYDSFETSWDFKRNPLV
;
A
#
# COMPACT_ATOMS: atom_id res chain seq x y z
N LYS A 1 7.39 -18.95 -21.12
CA LYS A 1 7.54 -17.52 -21.46
C LYS A 1 6.77 -16.72 -20.43
N GLY A 2 7.45 -15.80 -19.72
CA GLY A 2 6.79 -14.98 -18.70
C GLY A 2 5.68 -14.11 -19.32
N ARG A 3 4.60 -13.89 -18.54
CA ARG A 3 3.58 -12.88 -18.84
C ARG A 3 3.97 -11.56 -18.18
N ARG A 4 3.49 -10.45 -18.70
CA ARG A 4 3.65 -9.16 -18.00
C ARG A 4 2.85 -9.18 -16.69
N LEU A 5 3.37 -8.56 -15.65
CA LEU A 5 2.69 -8.49 -14.35
C LEU A 5 1.34 -7.76 -14.45
N ASP A 6 1.23 -6.75 -15.33
CA ASP A 6 -0.03 -6.02 -15.57
C ASP A 6 -1.13 -6.86 -16.28
N ALA A 7 -0.79 -8.06 -16.76
CA ALA A 7 -1.78 -9.02 -17.27
C ALA A 7 -2.44 -9.87 -16.15
N VAL A 8 -1.88 -9.90 -14.94
CA VAL A 8 -2.37 -10.69 -13.80
C VAL A 8 -2.65 -9.84 -12.55
N ALA A 9 -2.11 -8.63 -12.48
CA ALA A 9 -2.34 -7.68 -11.40
C ALA A 9 -2.47 -6.27 -11.97
N THR A 10 -3.12 -5.39 -11.22
CA THR A 10 -3.35 -4.00 -11.65
C THR A 10 -2.52 -3.06 -10.78
N PRO A 11 -1.40 -2.50 -11.30
CA PRO A 11 -0.62 -1.50 -10.58
C PRO A 11 -1.34 -0.14 -10.59
N ARG A 12 -1.43 0.49 -9.43
CA ARG A 12 -2.16 1.75 -9.22
C ARG A 12 -1.38 2.73 -8.35
N GLN A 13 -1.49 4.01 -8.70
CA GLN A 13 -1.18 5.12 -7.80
C GLN A 13 -2.44 5.54 -7.06
N GLY A 14 -2.30 5.91 -5.79
CA GLY A 14 -3.41 6.39 -4.98
C GLY A 14 -3.60 7.90 -5.02
N LEU A 15 -4.13 8.43 -3.93
CA LEU A 15 -4.40 9.86 -3.75
C LEU A 15 -3.10 10.67 -3.55
N ALA A 16 -3.20 11.97 -3.78
CA ALA A 16 -2.30 12.96 -3.21
C ALA A 16 -3.12 13.92 -2.34
N THR A 17 -2.68 14.14 -1.11
CA THR A 17 -3.43 14.99 -0.17
C THR A 17 -3.43 16.46 -0.54
N SER A 18 -2.43 16.90 -1.30
CA SER A 18 -2.12 18.31 -1.62
C SER A 18 -1.85 19.21 -0.41
N ASP A 19 -2.04 18.69 0.81
CA ASP A 19 -1.73 19.31 2.09
C ASP A 19 -1.57 18.24 3.18
N ASN A 20 -0.34 17.73 3.32
CA ASN A 20 -0.03 16.67 4.28
C ASN A 20 -0.24 17.13 5.73
N GLY A 21 0.10 18.38 6.05
CA GLY A 21 -0.03 18.93 7.41
C GLY A 21 -1.49 18.97 7.88
N ARG A 22 -2.43 19.17 6.95
CA ARG A 22 -3.87 19.17 7.24
C ARG A 22 -4.48 17.78 7.32
N PHE A 23 -4.10 16.89 6.40
CA PHE A 23 -4.82 15.63 6.18
C PHE A 23 -4.14 14.38 6.71
N LEU A 24 -2.87 14.44 7.14
CA LEU A 24 -2.14 13.28 7.65
C LEU A 24 -1.76 13.44 9.11
N ARG A 25 -1.74 12.32 9.83
CA ARG A 25 -1.25 12.19 11.21
C ARG A 25 -0.57 10.84 11.38
N LYS A 26 0.27 10.74 12.40
CA LYS A 26 0.66 9.43 12.93
C LYS A 26 -0.53 8.85 13.69
N TRP A 27 -0.68 7.53 13.67
CA TRP A 27 -1.85 6.88 14.30
C TRP A 27 -1.96 7.20 15.80
N TRP A 28 -0.84 7.44 16.48
CA TRP A 28 -0.80 7.79 17.92
C TRP A 28 -1.13 9.26 18.22
N GLU A 29 -1.24 10.10 17.21
CA GLU A 29 -1.64 11.50 17.36
C GLU A 29 -3.17 11.68 17.31
N VAL A 30 -3.91 10.63 17.05
CA VAL A 30 -5.36 10.65 16.88
C VAL A 30 -6.09 9.75 17.88
N ALA A 31 -7.32 10.08 18.21
CA ALA A 31 -8.11 9.26 19.12
C ALA A 31 -8.49 7.92 18.46
N PRO A 32 -8.25 6.76 19.12
CA PRO A 32 -8.64 5.45 18.59
C PRO A 32 -10.15 5.34 18.31
N SER A 33 -10.99 6.00 19.11
CA SER A 33 -12.44 6.02 18.91
C SER A 33 -12.90 6.73 17.62
N ASN A 34 -12.00 7.51 16.99
CA ASN A 34 -12.27 8.22 15.74
C ASN A 34 -11.46 7.66 14.56
N THR A 35 -10.96 6.42 14.72
CA THR A 35 -10.13 5.73 13.75
C THR A 35 -10.76 4.39 13.39
N SER A 36 -10.87 4.06 12.10
CA SER A 36 -11.29 2.75 11.62
C SER A 36 -10.18 2.12 10.79
N ARG A 37 -9.84 0.85 11.11
CA ARG A 37 -8.69 0.15 10.52
C ARG A 37 -9.07 -1.09 9.69
N ASP A 38 -10.37 -1.40 9.57
CA ASP A 38 -10.79 -2.69 9.02
C ASP A 38 -11.97 -2.59 8.03
N CYS A 39 -12.21 -1.40 7.48
CA CYS A 39 -13.27 -1.21 6.49
C CYS A 39 -12.98 -2.03 5.22
N SER A 40 -14.02 -2.64 4.66
CA SER A 40 -13.94 -3.42 3.43
C SER A 40 -14.08 -2.57 2.16
N GLY A 41 -14.49 -1.31 2.31
CA GLY A 41 -14.68 -0.39 1.19
C GLY A 41 -15.18 0.98 1.61
N ARG A 42 -15.27 1.88 0.63
CA ARG A 42 -15.72 3.28 0.84
C ARG A 42 -17.12 3.41 1.48
N PRO A 43 -18.14 2.58 1.12
CA PRO A 43 -19.45 2.67 1.77
C PRO A 43 -19.37 2.42 3.28
N GLU A 44 -18.65 1.36 3.69
CA GLU A 44 -18.46 1.04 5.10
C GLU A 44 -17.65 2.12 5.83
N ALA A 45 -16.58 2.61 5.21
CA ALA A 45 -15.78 3.71 5.74
C ALA A 45 -16.63 4.96 6.00
N LYS A 46 -17.53 5.31 5.07
CA LYS A 46 -18.45 6.42 5.21
C LYS A 46 -19.47 6.18 6.34
N GLN A 47 -20.03 4.98 6.43
CA GLN A 47 -21.01 4.60 7.46
C GLN A 47 -20.41 4.55 8.87
N SER A 48 -19.11 4.24 8.99
CA SER A 48 -18.41 4.17 10.29
C SER A 48 -18.41 5.50 11.04
N GLY A 49 -18.55 6.63 10.32
CA GLY A 49 -18.44 7.97 10.89
C GLY A 49 -17.03 8.33 11.38
N SER A 50 -16.07 7.42 11.23
CA SER A 50 -14.67 7.65 11.60
C SER A 50 -14.02 8.73 10.74
N ARG A 51 -13.08 9.45 11.32
CA ARG A 51 -12.35 10.50 10.62
C ARG A 51 -11.04 9.99 10.03
N TRP A 52 -10.36 9.08 10.73
CA TRP A 52 -9.02 8.65 10.43
C TRP A 52 -8.99 7.20 9.94
N PHE A 53 -8.25 6.98 8.87
CA PHE A 53 -8.09 5.67 8.25
C PHE A 53 -6.63 5.44 7.92
N PRO A 54 -6.09 4.23 8.07
CA PRO A 54 -4.72 3.92 7.69
C PRO A 54 -4.45 4.25 6.23
N ILE A 55 -3.22 4.75 5.95
CA ILE A 55 -2.80 5.06 4.59
C ILE A 55 -1.38 4.57 4.32
N ILE A 56 -1.21 3.98 3.15
CA ILE A 56 0.08 3.51 2.64
C ILE A 56 0.75 4.66 1.90
N ARG A 57 1.93 5.08 2.37
CA ARG A 57 2.70 6.18 1.78
C ARG A 57 4.09 5.81 1.29
N GLY A 58 4.39 4.54 1.22
CA GLY A 58 5.76 4.08 1.06
C GLY A 58 6.46 4.03 2.41
N GLY A 59 7.76 4.11 2.44
CA GLY A 59 8.56 4.01 3.67
C GLY A 59 9.96 3.51 3.40
N SER A 60 10.64 3.05 4.45
CA SER A 60 11.96 2.46 4.38
C SER A 60 11.99 1.15 3.58
N TYR A 61 13.19 0.65 3.30
CA TYR A 61 13.34 -0.68 2.72
C TYR A 61 12.86 -1.74 3.71
N ARG A 62 11.68 -2.32 3.43
CA ARG A 62 11.12 -3.41 4.23
C ARG A 62 10.29 -4.31 3.32
N LYS A 63 10.64 -5.60 3.22
CA LYS A 63 9.87 -6.61 2.51
C LYS A 63 8.78 -7.19 3.43
N TRP A 64 7.75 -7.74 2.84
CA TRP A 64 6.67 -8.55 3.38
C TRP A 64 5.63 -7.82 4.20
N TRP A 65 5.96 -7.06 5.25
CA TRP A 65 5.04 -6.38 6.15
C TRP A 65 5.66 -5.14 6.79
N GLY A 66 4.86 -4.07 7.03
CA GLY A 66 5.27 -2.90 7.83
C GLY A 66 5.10 -1.53 7.15
N ASP A 67 5.56 -0.49 7.85
CA ASP A 67 5.44 0.93 7.50
C ASP A 67 3.97 1.42 7.41
N TYR A 68 3.15 1.06 8.42
CA TYR A 68 1.73 1.44 8.53
C TYR A 68 1.51 2.35 9.74
N ASP A 69 2.27 3.41 9.86
CA ASP A 69 2.25 4.31 11.01
C ASP A 69 1.45 5.60 10.76
N GLU A 70 0.90 5.80 9.56
CA GLU A 70 0.17 6.99 9.20
C GLU A 70 -1.32 6.73 8.95
N VAL A 71 -2.12 7.75 9.28
CA VAL A 71 -3.55 7.80 9.02
C VAL A 71 -3.92 9.08 8.27
N VAL A 72 -4.96 8.97 7.45
CA VAL A 72 -5.47 10.08 6.64
C VAL A 72 -6.87 10.47 7.08
N ASN A 73 -7.17 11.76 7.10
CA ASN A 73 -8.54 12.26 7.26
C ASN A 73 -9.35 11.96 5.99
N TRP A 74 -10.16 10.91 6.07
CA TRP A 74 -11.07 10.47 5.00
C TRP A 74 -12.54 10.54 5.42
N PHE A 75 -12.87 11.43 6.37
CA PHE A 75 -14.24 11.62 6.86
C PHE A 75 -15.20 11.92 5.72
N ASP A 76 -16.38 11.28 5.77
CA ASP A 76 -17.45 11.41 4.76
C ASP A 76 -16.93 11.21 3.32
N ASP A 77 -16.21 10.10 3.11
CA ASP A 77 -15.60 9.75 1.82
C ASP A 77 -14.61 10.81 1.31
N GLY A 78 -13.85 11.40 2.21
CA GLY A 78 -12.82 12.39 1.90
C GLY A 78 -13.35 13.75 1.44
N ARG A 79 -14.58 14.11 1.83
CA ARG A 79 -15.25 15.34 1.40
C ARG A 79 -14.37 16.57 1.60
N GLU A 80 -13.83 16.76 2.79
CA GLU A 80 -12.99 17.92 3.11
C GLU A 80 -11.74 18.03 2.22
N MET A 81 -11.11 16.89 1.91
CA MET A 81 -9.95 16.84 1.03
C MET A 81 -10.33 17.15 -0.42
N LYS A 82 -11.45 16.59 -0.89
CA LYS A 82 -11.98 16.84 -2.25
C LYS A 82 -12.31 18.32 -2.46
N GLU A 83 -12.96 18.95 -1.49
CA GLU A 83 -13.27 20.39 -1.50
C GLU A 83 -12.00 21.24 -1.50
N ALA A 84 -11.02 20.91 -0.66
CA ALA A 84 -9.74 21.63 -0.59
C ALA A 84 -8.95 21.52 -1.92
N ILE A 85 -8.97 20.36 -2.56
CA ILE A 85 -8.33 20.15 -3.88
C ILE A 85 -9.00 21.03 -4.96
N LEU A 86 -10.31 21.01 -5.05
CA LEU A 86 -11.03 21.82 -6.03
C LEU A 86 -10.88 23.33 -5.77
N SER A 87 -10.80 23.74 -4.53
CA SER A 87 -10.51 25.13 -4.17
C SER A 87 -9.10 25.56 -4.56
N LYS A 88 -8.10 24.65 -4.41
CA LYS A 88 -6.70 24.91 -4.72
C LYS A 88 -6.42 24.87 -6.23
N TYR A 89 -7.05 23.95 -6.94
CA TYR A 89 -6.85 23.70 -8.37
C TYR A 89 -8.11 24.08 -9.15
N THR A 90 -8.38 25.38 -9.28
CA THR A 90 -9.62 25.91 -9.84
C THR A 90 -9.88 25.52 -11.29
N TYR A 91 -8.89 24.99 -12.00
CA TYR A 91 -9.02 24.46 -13.37
C TYR A 91 -9.55 23.03 -13.43
N LEU A 92 -9.64 22.32 -12.27
CA LEU A 92 -10.18 20.98 -12.20
C LEU A 92 -11.70 21.00 -12.02
N SER A 93 -12.42 20.22 -12.80
CA SER A 93 -13.87 20.01 -12.65
C SER A 93 -14.20 18.92 -11.63
N THR A 94 -13.26 17.97 -11.42
CA THR A 94 -13.40 16.87 -10.44
C THR A 94 -12.08 16.66 -9.69
N PRO A 95 -12.10 16.11 -8.46
CA PRO A 95 -10.86 15.82 -7.71
C PRO A 95 -10.13 14.58 -8.22
N ASP A 96 -10.69 13.82 -9.16
CA ASP A 96 -10.23 12.47 -9.55
C ASP A 96 -8.83 12.44 -10.16
N PHE A 97 -8.38 13.57 -10.73
CA PHE A 97 -7.00 13.70 -11.22
C PHE A 97 -5.97 13.64 -10.08
N VAL A 98 -6.36 14.08 -8.87
CA VAL A 98 -5.50 14.13 -7.67
C VAL A 98 -5.82 12.96 -6.74
N ILE A 99 -7.11 12.63 -6.56
CA ILE A 99 -7.59 11.51 -5.75
C ILE A 99 -7.89 10.34 -6.67
N LYS A 100 -6.85 9.61 -7.07
CA LYS A 100 -6.93 8.57 -8.09
C LYS A 100 -7.43 7.25 -7.51
N ASN A 101 -8.02 6.43 -8.39
CA ASN A 101 -8.31 5.01 -8.15
C ASN A 101 -9.10 4.74 -6.85
N GLN A 102 -10.07 5.60 -6.54
CA GLN A 102 -10.87 5.53 -5.31
C GLN A 102 -11.62 4.20 -5.14
N ASN A 103 -11.89 3.47 -6.23
CA ASN A 103 -12.57 2.17 -6.22
C ASN A 103 -11.69 1.03 -5.67
N ASP A 104 -10.40 1.28 -5.52
CA ASP A 104 -9.44 0.31 -5.01
C ASP A 104 -9.03 0.59 -3.55
N TYR A 105 -9.54 1.68 -2.95
CA TYR A 105 -9.30 1.95 -1.53
C TYR A 105 -9.93 0.89 -0.64
N PHE A 106 -9.25 0.58 0.45
CA PHE A 106 -9.62 -0.42 1.47
C PHE A 106 -9.48 -1.88 1.04
N LYS A 107 -9.12 -2.17 -0.22
CA LYS A 107 -8.86 -3.53 -0.69
C LYS A 107 -7.46 -4.00 -0.27
N PRO A 108 -7.27 -5.31 -0.03
CA PRO A 108 -5.93 -5.85 0.16
C PRO A 108 -5.10 -5.71 -1.12
N ALA A 109 -3.79 -5.50 -0.95
CA ALA A 109 -2.88 -5.25 -2.06
C ALA A 109 -1.45 -5.66 -1.72
N VAL A 110 -0.56 -5.59 -2.71
CA VAL A 110 0.89 -5.57 -2.51
C VAL A 110 1.38 -4.17 -2.80
N SER A 111 1.98 -3.50 -1.82
CA SER A 111 2.44 -2.13 -1.93
C SER A 111 3.95 -2.02 -2.07
N TRP A 112 4.42 -0.93 -2.66
CA TRP A 112 5.84 -0.59 -2.71
C TRP A 112 6.05 0.92 -2.54
N SER A 113 7.27 1.31 -2.17
CA SER A 113 7.68 2.71 -2.15
C SER A 113 8.03 3.16 -3.57
N LYS A 114 7.35 4.16 -4.09
CA LYS A 114 7.61 4.71 -5.43
C LYS A 114 9.04 5.25 -5.52
N ILE A 115 9.54 5.87 -4.47
CA ILE A 115 10.90 6.42 -4.39
C ILE A 115 11.66 5.66 -3.32
N SER A 116 12.82 5.14 -3.67
CA SER A 116 13.72 4.44 -2.74
C SER A 116 15.17 4.69 -3.13
N SER A 117 16.02 5.00 -2.15
CA SER A 117 17.48 5.05 -2.31
C SER A 117 18.13 3.67 -2.28
N SER A 118 17.34 2.62 -2.14
CA SER A 118 17.75 1.22 -2.08
C SER A 118 16.99 0.43 -3.14
N LEU A 119 17.00 -0.89 -3.04
CA LEU A 119 16.20 -1.79 -3.87
C LEU A 119 14.70 -1.57 -3.65
N ALA A 120 13.89 -1.99 -4.61
CA ALA A 120 12.45 -2.07 -4.42
C ALA A 120 12.12 -3.11 -3.34
N SER A 121 11.11 -2.83 -2.53
CA SER A 121 10.62 -3.75 -1.52
C SER A 121 9.09 -3.76 -1.51
N PHE A 122 8.52 -4.96 -1.50
CA PHE A 122 7.10 -5.15 -1.66
C PHE A 122 6.49 -5.71 -0.38
N ARG A 123 5.45 -5.02 0.13
CA ARG A 123 4.78 -5.31 1.41
C ARG A 123 3.34 -5.68 1.16
N PHE A 124 2.81 -6.58 1.96
CA PHE A 124 1.37 -6.87 1.94
C PHE A 124 0.62 -5.76 2.64
N ALA A 125 -0.29 -5.13 1.95
CA ALA A 125 -1.24 -4.17 2.49
C ALA A 125 -2.55 -4.90 2.84
N PRO A 126 -2.93 -5.03 4.11
CA PRO A 126 -4.21 -5.62 4.49
C PRO A 126 -5.37 -4.73 4.04
N ARG A 127 -6.59 -5.27 4.09
CA ARG A 127 -7.80 -4.47 3.89
C ARG A 127 -7.87 -3.32 4.91
N GLY A 128 -8.68 -2.32 4.64
CA GLY A 128 -8.90 -1.21 5.56
C GLY A 128 -7.96 -0.02 5.36
N MET A 129 -7.10 -0.06 4.33
CA MET A 129 -6.13 1.00 4.06
C MET A 129 -6.45 1.77 2.79
N LEU A 130 -6.21 3.07 2.83
CA LEU A 130 -6.04 3.88 1.62
C LEU A 130 -4.58 3.80 1.16
N PHE A 131 -4.29 4.34 -0.01
CA PHE A 131 -2.92 4.41 -0.53
C PHE A 131 -2.68 5.73 -1.26
N GLU A 132 -1.44 6.19 -1.21
CA GLU A 132 -0.98 7.45 -1.78
C GLU A 132 -0.14 7.23 -3.05
N VAL A 133 0.19 8.31 -3.73
CA VAL A 133 1.09 8.29 -4.90
C VAL A 133 2.46 7.70 -4.57
N ALA A 134 2.99 8.00 -3.37
CA ALA A 134 4.31 7.53 -2.93
C ALA A 134 4.29 6.06 -2.45
N GLY A 135 3.12 5.54 -2.08
CA GLY A 135 2.88 4.15 -1.67
C GLY A 135 1.97 3.44 -2.66
N ALA A 136 2.43 3.25 -3.88
CA ALA A 136 1.66 2.60 -4.94
C ALA A 136 1.35 1.13 -4.60
N CYS A 137 0.29 0.59 -5.22
CA CYS A 137 -0.23 -0.73 -4.92
C CYS A 137 -0.49 -1.57 -6.18
N LEU A 138 -0.29 -2.89 -6.05
CA LEU A 138 -0.73 -3.93 -6.99
C LEU A 138 -1.98 -4.59 -6.44
N PHE A 139 -3.04 -4.59 -7.23
CA PHE A 139 -4.30 -5.26 -6.92
C PHE A 139 -4.47 -6.49 -7.81
N ALA A 140 -4.90 -7.59 -7.22
CA ALA A 140 -5.21 -8.85 -7.89
C ALA A 140 -6.24 -9.62 -7.05
N GLU A 141 -6.67 -10.78 -7.54
CA GLU A 141 -7.49 -11.69 -6.73
C GLU A 141 -6.72 -12.10 -5.46
N PRO A 142 -7.40 -12.23 -4.31
CA PRO A 142 -6.75 -12.47 -3.01
C PRO A 142 -5.81 -13.68 -2.99
N ASN A 143 -6.13 -14.72 -3.74
CA ASN A 143 -5.29 -15.93 -3.84
C ASN A 143 -3.99 -15.69 -4.61
N GLU A 144 -4.00 -14.77 -5.58
CA GLU A 144 -2.84 -14.43 -6.42
C GLU A 144 -1.88 -13.47 -5.73
N LEU A 145 -2.36 -12.64 -4.79
CA LEU A 145 -1.54 -11.63 -4.13
C LEU A 145 -0.30 -12.21 -3.41
N ARG A 146 -0.37 -13.45 -2.91
CA ARG A 146 0.79 -14.11 -2.28
C ARG A 146 1.87 -14.41 -3.29
N TYR A 147 1.50 -15.06 -4.38
CA TYR A 147 2.45 -15.41 -5.44
C TYR A 147 3.07 -14.16 -6.07
N ILE A 148 2.26 -13.14 -6.33
CA ILE A 148 2.71 -11.83 -6.83
C ILE A 148 3.71 -11.18 -5.87
N GLN A 149 3.45 -11.22 -4.56
CA GLN A 149 4.39 -10.68 -3.58
C GLN A 149 5.71 -11.44 -3.53
N ALA A 150 5.67 -12.77 -3.63
CA ALA A 150 6.87 -13.59 -3.72
C ALA A 150 7.70 -13.21 -4.94
N PHE A 151 7.07 -13.16 -6.11
CA PHE A 151 7.72 -12.77 -7.34
C PHE A 151 8.34 -11.38 -7.25
N CYS A 152 7.60 -10.38 -6.80
CA CYS A 152 8.10 -9.02 -6.68
C CYS A 152 9.27 -8.86 -5.69
N ASN A 153 9.38 -9.76 -4.70
CA ASN A 153 10.47 -9.75 -3.72
C ASN A 153 11.64 -10.69 -4.05
N CYS A 154 11.57 -11.43 -5.16
CA CYS A 154 12.65 -12.33 -5.57
C CYS A 154 13.81 -11.57 -6.25
N SER A 155 14.98 -12.18 -6.27
CA SER A 155 16.19 -11.61 -6.86
C SER A 155 16.07 -11.33 -8.37
N ILE A 156 15.27 -12.11 -9.09
CA ILE A 156 15.05 -11.91 -10.53
C ILE A 156 14.30 -10.59 -10.76
N ALA A 157 13.22 -10.34 -10.01
CA ALA A 157 12.48 -9.08 -10.10
C ALA A 157 13.35 -7.87 -9.69
N GLU A 158 14.24 -8.03 -8.70
CA GLU A 158 15.20 -6.99 -8.33
C GLU A 158 16.17 -6.65 -9.48
N ILE A 159 16.70 -7.67 -10.16
CA ILE A 159 17.59 -7.49 -11.32
C ILE A 159 16.86 -6.81 -12.47
N ASP A 160 15.67 -7.29 -12.81
CA ASP A 160 14.85 -6.70 -13.88
C ASP A 160 14.53 -5.22 -13.59
N LEU A 161 14.17 -4.90 -12.35
CA LEU A 161 13.92 -3.52 -11.94
C LEU A 161 15.18 -2.65 -12.00
N ALA A 162 16.34 -3.17 -11.66
CA ALA A 162 17.59 -2.42 -11.77
C ALA A 162 17.91 -2.04 -13.23
N PHE A 163 17.54 -2.89 -14.20
CA PHE A 163 17.67 -2.57 -15.61
C PHE A 163 16.59 -1.61 -16.12
N MET A 164 15.34 -1.80 -15.68
CA MET A 164 14.19 -1.03 -16.17
C MET A 164 14.08 0.35 -15.51
N SER A 165 14.59 0.48 -14.29
CA SER A 165 14.53 1.71 -13.50
C SER A 165 15.92 2.04 -12.94
N PRO A 166 16.83 2.60 -13.76
CA PRO A 166 18.16 2.99 -13.31
C PRO A 166 18.14 4.23 -12.38
N THR A 167 16.95 4.75 -12.09
CA THR A 167 16.71 5.87 -11.17
C THR A 167 16.16 5.36 -9.84
N LEU A 168 15.98 6.28 -8.89
CA LEU A 168 15.38 5.99 -7.58
C LEU A 168 13.84 5.79 -7.61
N ASN A 169 13.22 5.88 -8.80
CA ASN A 169 11.77 5.85 -8.95
C ASN A 169 11.30 4.50 -9.52
N PHE A 170 10.40 3.85 -8.82
CA PHE A 170 9.71 2.63 -9.25
C PHE A 170 8.26 2.97 -9.65
N GLU A 171 8.08 3.35 -10.92
CA GLU A 171 6.78 3.78 -11.44
C GLU A 171 5.86 2.58 -11.69
N VAL A 172 4.54 2.81 -11.59
CA VAL A 172 3.52 1.75 -11.82
C VAL A 172 3.66 1.08 -13.19
N GLY A 173 4.06 1.83 -14.22
CA GLY A 173 4.27 1.29 -15.56
C GLY A 173 5.47 0.34 -15.65
N GLN A 174 6.54 0.60 -14.90
CA GLN A 174 7.73 -0.26 -14.85
C GLN A 174 7.40 -1.55 -14.09
N ILE A 175 6.76 -1.45 -12.92
CA ILE A 175 6.32 -2.62 -12.16
C ILE A 175 5.38 -3.49 -12.98
N GLY A 176 4.43 -2.90 -13.71
CA GLY A 176 3.50 -3.65 -14.57
C GLY A 176 4.18 -4.42 -15.71
N GLN A 177 5.38 -4.02 -16.13
CA GLN A 177 6.12 -4.70 -17.22
C GLN A 177 6.96 -5.89 -16.76
N LEU A 178 7.14 -6.11 -15.45
CA LEU A 178 7.90 -7.25 -14.92
C LEU A 178 7.40 -8.59 -15.51
N PRO A 179 8.29 -9.49 -15.93
CA PRO A 179 7.92 -10.74 -16.58
C PRO A 179 7.64 -11.84 -15.56
N ILE A 180 6.41 -11.93 -15.04
CA ILE A 180 6.04 -12.97 -14.08
C ILE A 180 5.89 -14.34 -14.77
N ILE A 181 6.43 -15.37 -14.14
CA ILE A 181 6.21 -16.78 -14.46
C ILE A 181 5.45 -17.38 -13.29
N GLN A 182 4.29 -17.97 -13.57
CA GLN A 182 3.49 -18.71 -12.59
C GLN A 182 3.66 -20.20 -12.85
N ASP A 183 3.98 -20.94 -11.79
CA ASP A 183 4.08 -22.41 -11.77
C ASP A 183 3.05 -22.94 -10.79
N GLU A 184 1.97 -23.53 -11.31
CA GLU A 184 0.87 -24.09 -10.51
C GLU A 184 1.35 -25.17 -9.54
N ALA A 185 2.38 -25.95 -9.91
CA ALA A 185 2.91 -26.98 -9.02
C ALA A 185 3.70 -26.40 -7.85
N ALA A 186 4.37 -25.29 -8.05
CA ALA A 186 5.14 -24.59 -6.99
C ALA A 186 4.28 -23.64 -6.15
N GLU A 187 3.11 -23.22 -6.64
CA GLU A 187 2.28 -22.19 -6.01
C GLU A 187 1.95 -22.49 -4.53
N PRO A 188 1.54 -23.69 -4.11
CA PRO A 188 1.24 -23.94 -2.69
C PRO A 188 2.45 -23.73 -1.79
N THR A 189 3.64 -24.16 -2.23
CA THR A 189 4.89 -23.99 -1.48
C THR A 189 5.28 -22.53 -1.40
N VAL A 190 5.19 -21.79 -2.50
CA VAL A 190 5.47 -20.35 -2.56
C VAL A 190 4.54 -19.58 -1.64
N CYS A 191 3.24 -19.87 -1.68
CA CYS A 191 2.26 -19.21 -0.82
C CYS A 191 2.51 -19.48 0.66
N SER A 192 2.90 -20.70 1.04
CA SER A 192 3.27 -21.03 2.42
C SER A 192 4.48 -20.24 2.91
N LEU A 193 5.54 -20.15 2.09
CA LEU A 193 6.73 -19.37 2.41
C LEU A 193 6.44 -17.87 2.53
N VAL A 194 5.52 -17.34 1.74
CA VAL A 194 5.08 -15.94 1.83
C VAL A 194 4.37 -15.68 3.16
N GLU A 195 3.46 -16.56 3.59
CA GLU A 195 2.76 -16.38 4.88
C GLU A 195 3.73 -16.47 6.06
N GLU A 196 4.71 -17.37 6.01
CA GLU A 196 5.77 -17.43 7.02
C GLU A 196 6.61 -16.15 7.02
N SER A 197 7.03 -15.66 5.86
CA SER A 197 7.79 -14.41 5.71
C SER A 197 7.00 -13.19 6.21
N ARG A 198 5.69 -13.12 5.90
CA ARG A 198 4.79 -12.09 6.43
C ARG A 198 4.71 -12.17 7.96
N SER A 199 4.55 -13.36 8.52
CA SER A 199 4.45 -13.57 9.97
C SER A 199 5.71 -13.14 10.69
N ILE A 200 6.89 -13.49 10.18
CA ILE A 200 8.18 -13.07 10.73
C ILE A 200 8.33 -11.55 10.66
N SER A 201 8.08 -10.97 9.48
CA SER A 201 8.20 -9.51 9.29
C SER A 201 7.18 -8.73 10.11
N LYS A 202 5.96 -9.27 10.29
CA LYS A 202 4.94 -8.68 11.16
C LYS A 202 5.37 -8.73 12.62
N ALA A 203 5.85 -9.87 13.11
CA ALA A 203 6.32 -10.00 14.48
C ALA A 203 7.48 -9.05 14.79
N ASP A 204 8.41 -8.88 13.84
CA ASP A 204 9.48 -7.88 13.95
C ASP A 204 8.92 -6.45 14.00
N TYR A 205 8.02 -6.10 13.07
CA TYR A 205 7.39 -4.77 13.04
C TYR A 205 6.59 -4.47 14.31
N ASP A 206 5.83 -5.42 14.81
CA ASP A 206 5.01 -5.28 16.02
C ASP A 206 5.84 -5.28 17.33
N SER A 207 7.15 -5.52 17.25
CA SER A 207 8.07 -5.34 18.36
C SER A 207 8.43 -3.88 18.64
N PHE A 208 8.08 -2.96 17.73
CA PHE A 208 8.33 -1.53 17.85
C PHE A 208 7.07 -0.75 18.20
N GLU A 209 7.21 0.27 19.03
CA GLU A 209 6.11 1.14 19.50
C GLU A 209 5.42 1.93 18.37
N THR A 210 6.02 1.99 17.19
CA THR A 210 5.43 2.58 15.98
C THR A 210 4.36 1.71 15.34
N SER A 211 4.29 0.40 15.69
CA SER A 211 3.18 -0.45 15.29
C SER A 211 1.97 -0.22 16.19
N TRP A 212 0.78 -0.12 15.62
CA TRP A 212 -0.47 -0.08 16.40
C TRP A 212 -0.86 -1.42 17.04
N ASP A 213 -0.18 -2.52 16.66
CA ASP A 213 -0.32 -3.86 17.25
C ASP A 213 0.78 -4.14 18.30
N PHE A 214 1.63 -3.15 18.61
CA PHE A 214 2.66 -3.27 19.64
C PHE A 214 2.05 -3.65 21.00
N LYS A 215 2.62 -4.63 21.65
CA LYS A 215 2.20 -5.11 22.97
C LYS A 215 3.28 -4.93 24.03
N ARG A 216 4.51 -5.27 23.67
CA ARG A 216 5.69 -5.14 24.54
C ARG A 216 6.96 -5.28 23.71
N ASN A 217 8.03 -4.69 24.21
CA ASN A 217 9.35 -4.92 23.63
C ASN A 217 9.80 -6.37 23.96
N PRO A 218 10.27 -7.15 22.98
CA PRO A 218 10.69 -8.55 23.20
C PRO A 218 11.95 -8.66 24.08
N LEU A 219 12.69 -7.56 24.30
CA LEU A 219 13.89 -7.53 25.13
C LEU A 219 13.60 -7.21 26.61
N VAL A 220 12.32 -6.98 26.99
CA VAL A 220 11.92 -6.61 28.35
C VAL A 220 10.97 -7.63 28.95
#